data_6f75788134e3ad298219d148d4bf5162
#
_entry.id   6f75788134e3ad298219d148d4bf5162
#
_cell.length_a   1.000
_cell.length_b   1.000
_cell.length_c   1.000
_cell.angle_alpha   90.00
_cell.angle_beta   90.00
_cell.angle_gamma   90.00
#
_symmetry.space_group_name_H-M   'P 1'
#
loop_
_entity.id
_entity.type
_entity.pdbx_description
1 polymer ?
#
loop_
_entity_poly.entity_id
_entity_poly.type
_entity_poly.pdbx_seq_one_letter_code
_entity_poly.pdbx_strand_id
1 'polypeptide(L)'
;AITSSTVSDGDTSNDSSIALTFTSSEATSNFAVGDISVSGGSLSNFSASSSTVYTATFTPSSDGSTTVDVNAGVFTDGASNGNIAASQFNWTYDSTSPTMAITSSTVSDGDTSNDSSIALTFTSSEATNNFAVGDISVSGGSLSNFAASSSTVYTATFTPSGEGSTTIDIESSKFTDNAGNNNSAASQFNWTYDNTAVTVSSFTLSDTALKVGDTATVTLVFSEAVTGFSSDDDITVQNASLTTMSTSDNITWTGTLTPSSSVEDASNILSLATTYTDLGGNAGPSVTTANYSIETIRPSVSSFVLVDTDLDAGETTTVTLVFSEAVTGFSSGDDITVQNGSLTTMSSSDNITWTGTF
;
A
#
# COMPACT_ATOMS: atom_id res chain seq x y z
N ALA A 1 26.98 55.75 -13.90
CA ALA A 1 25.99 54.68 -13.91
C ALA A 1 26.67 53.31 -13.97
N ILE A 2 26.08 52.30 -13.35
CA ILE A 2 26.49 50.89 -13.44
C ILE A 2 25.35 50.17 -14.14
N THR A 3 25.65 49.44 -15.20
CA THR A 3 24.68 48.67 -15.97
C THR A 3 25.25 47.31 -16.39
N SER A 4 24.38 46.35 -16.76
CA SER A 4 24.80 45.12 -17.41
C SER A 4 24.02 44.93 -18.71
N SER A 5 24.62 44.27 -19.69
CA SER A 5 23.95 43.82 -20.90
C SER A 5 23.36 42.39 -20.75
N THR A 6 23.71 41.75 -19.66
CA THR A 6 23.28 40.36 -19.40
C THR A 6 22.01 40.30 -18.53
N VAL A 7 21.99 41.10 -17.46
CA VAL A 7 20.88 41.16 -16.48
C VAL A 7 20.54 42.61 -16.17
N SER A 8 19.31 42.88 -15.70
CA SER A 8 18.91 44.20 -15.20
C SER A 8 19.22 44.32 -13.70
N ASP A 9 19.24 45.53 -13.18
CA ASP A 9 19.33 45.78 -11.75
C ASP A 9 18.14 45.17 -10.99
N GLY A 10 18.43 44.31 -10.03
CA GLY A 10 17.46 43.58 -9.25
C GLY A 10 17.01 42.23 -9.82
N ASP A 11 17.49 41.82 -10.99
CA ASP A 11 17.14 40.51 -11.59
C ASP A 11 17.74 39.33 -10.80
N THR A 12 17.14 38.18 -11.01
CA THR A 12 17.69 36.86 -10.60
C THR A 12 17.98 36.08 -11.88
N SER A 13 19.17 35.47 -12.00
CA SER A 13 19.52 34.60 -13.13
C SER A 13 20.61 33.59 -12.76
N ASN A 14 20.76 32.57 -13.60
CA ASN A 14 21.80 31.54 -13.47
C ASN A 14 23.04 31.82 -14.32
N ASP A 15 23.21 33.06 -14.76
CA ASP A 15 24.40 33.46 -15.52
C ASP A 15 25.66 33.29 -14.69
N SER A 16 26.59 32.44 -15.10
CA SER A 16 27.84 32.17 -14.38
C SER A 16 28.79 33.40 -14.31
N SER A 17 28.52 34.42 -15.10
CA SER A 17 29.18 35.73 -15.05
C SER A 17 28.35 36.76 -15.80
N ILE A 18 28.46 38.04 -15.41
CA ILE A 18 27.80 39.16 -16.11
C ILE A 18 28.80 40.20 -16.58
N ALA A 19 28.50 40.81 -17.73
CA ALA A 19 29.29 41.90 -18.27
C ALA A 19 28.78 43.24 -17.70
N LEU A 20 29.60 43.92 -16.93
CA LEU A 20 29.32 45.23 -16.34
C LEU A 20 29.88 46.37 -17.21
N THR A 21 29.13 47.44 -17.29
CA THR A 21 29.54 48.71 -17.87
C THR A 21 29.41 49.84 -16.85
N PHE A 22 30.50 50.59 -16.64
CA PHE A 22 30.55 51.77 -15.78
C PHE A 22 30.64 52.99 -16.69
N THR A 23 29.69 53.88 -16.60
CA THR A 23 29.66 55.14 -17.40
C THR A 23 29.76 56.33 -16.47
N SER A 24 30.83 57.08 -16.63
CA SER A 24 31.06 58.42 -16.00
C SER A 24 30.35 59.47 -16.78
N SER A 25 29.84 60.52 -16.12
CA SER A 25 29.28 61.73 -16.76
C SER A 25 30.35 62.59 -17.43
N GLU A 26 31.60 62.55 -16.93
CA GLU A 26 32.73 63.30 -17.42
C GLU A 26 33.93 62.38 -17.59
N ALA A 27 34.91 62.86 -18.39
CA ALA A 27 36.14 62.13 -18.63
C ALA A 27 36.96 61.97 -17.34
N THR A 28 37.43 60.76 -17.07
CA THR A 28 38.36 60.48 -15.98
C THR A 28 39.52 59.63 -16.48
N SER A 29 40.68 59.77 -15.82
CA SER A 29 41.90 58.99 -16.16
C SER A 29 42.38 58.12 -14.96
N ASN A 30 41.75 58.25 -13.79
CA ASN A 30 42.17 57.55 -12.57
C ASN A 30 41.14 56.57 -12.03
N PHE A 31 39.98 56.33 -12.71
CA PHE A 31 39.08 55.32 -12.33
C PHE A 31 39.69 53.92 -12.56
N ALA A 32 39.75 53.11 -11.54
CA ALA A 32 40.44 51.83 -11.51
C ALA A 32 39.56 50.77 -10.84
N VAL A 33 39.90 49.47 -11.00
CA VAL A 33 39.16 48.38 -10.41
C VAL A 33 39.07 48.46 -8.85
N GLY A 34 40.09 49.10 -8.23
CA GLY A 34 40.10 49.30 -6.77
C GLY A 34 39.06 50.32 -6.26
N ASP A 35 38.48 51.16 -7.14
CA ASP A 35 37.42 52.11 -6.82
C ASP A 35 36.01 51.46 -6.79
N ILE A 36 35.93 50.19 -7.16
CA ILE A 36 34.69 49.44 -7.26
C ILE A 36 34.65 48.46 -6.07
N SER A 37 33.62 48.58 -5.25
CA SER A 37 33.33 47.63 -4.17
C SER A 37 32.31 46.59 -4.65
N VAL A 38 32.58 45.32 -4.38
CA VAL A 38 31.67 44.23 -4.73
C VAL A 38 31.41 43.28 -3.55
N SER A 39 30.22 42.70 -3.51
CA SER A 39 29.85 41.67 -2.56
C SER A 39 29.30 40.47 -3.33
N GLY A 40 29.52 39.24 -2.78
CA GLY A 40 29.01 37.99 -3.36
C GLY A 40 29.75 37.49 -4.60
N GLY A 41 30.90 38.12 -4.98
CA GLY A 41 31.69 37.69 -6.14
C GLY A 41 32.98 38.49 -6.31
N SER A 42 33.52 38.45 -7.52
CA SER A 42 34.79 39.13 -7.87
C SER A 42 34.72 39.75 -9.25
N LEU A 43 35.52 40.79 -9.45
CA LEU A 43 35.71 41.45 -10.75
C LEU A 43 36.97 40.94 -11.46
N SER A 44 36.85 40.83 -12.77
CA SER A 44 37.97 40.54 -13.66
C SER A 44 37.83 41.36 -14.97
N ASN A 45 38.85 41.32 -15.82
CA ASN A 45 38.83 41.94 -17.15
C ASN A 45 38.43 43.42 -17.13
N PHE A 46 38.78 44.15 -16.04
CA PHE A 46 38.55 45.61 -16.00
C PHE A 46 39.34 46.30 -17.10
N SER A 47 38.64 47.11 -17.89
CA SER A 47 39.25 47.81 -19.03
C SER A 47 38.52 49.13 -19.31
N ALA A 48 39.28 50.15 -19.71
CA ALA A 48 38.72 51.38 -20.21
C ALA A 48 38.46 51.28 -21.75
N SER A 49 37.18 51.43 -22.13
CA SER A 49 36.74 51.50 -23.51
C SER A 49 36.87 52.93 -24.06
N SER A 50 36.75 53.92 -23.17
CA SER A 50 36.98 55.35 -23.44
C SER A 50 37.33 56.06 -22.12
N SER A 51 37.50 57.38 -22.13
CA SER A 51 37.70 58.21 -20.92
C SER A 51 36.42 58.31 -20.04
N THR A 52 35.25 57.84 -20.53
CA THR A 52 33.99 57.89 -19.82
C THR A 52 33.29 56.47 -19.66
N VAL A 53 33.85 55.46 -20.35
CA VAL A 53 33.20 54.09 -20.33
C VAL A 53 34.27 53.08 -19.99
N TYR A 54 33.95 52.29 -18.97
CA TYR A 54 34.79 51.21 -18.48
C TYR A 54 33.93 49.91 -18.40
N THR A 55 34.58 48.80 -18.58
CA THR A 55 33.93 47.48 -18.55
C THR A 55 34.62 46.54 -17.55
N ALA A 56 33.89 45.61 -16.99
CA ALA A 56 34.43 44.52 -16.20
C ALA A 56 33.53 43.28 -16.33
N THR A 57 34.07 42.13 -15.98
CA THR A 57 33.31 40.90 -15.80
C THR A 57 33.12 40.67 -14.31
N PHE A 58 31.90 40.52 -13.85
CA PHE A 58 31.59 40.05 -12.49
C PHE A 58 31.29 38.55 -12.50
N THR A 59 31.96 37.81 -11.62
CA THR A 59 31.75 36.35 -11.41
C THR A 59 31.28 36.15 -9.98
N PRO A 60 30.07 35.60 -9.78
CA PRO A 60 29.57 35.28 -8.44
C PRO A 60 30.40 34.17 -7.80
N SER A 61 30.44 34.13 -6.45
CA SER A 61 31.16 33.10 -5.70
C SER A 61 30.26 31.95 -5.24
N SER A 62 28.96 32.18 -5.11
CA SER A 62 27.91 31.23 -4.69
C SER A 62 26.54 31.86 -4.95
N ASP A 63 25.53 31.04 -4.90
CA ASP A 63 24.14 31.51 -4.94
C ASP A 63 23.87 32.56 -3.86
N GLY A 64 23.06 33.54 -4.20
CA GLY A 64 22.66 34.64 -3.33
C GLY A 64 22.80 36.04 -3.95
N SER A 65 22.41 37.03 -3.15
CA SER A 65 22.46 38.43 -3.58
C SER A 65 23.90 38.94 -3.73
N THR A 66 24.13 39.64 -4.82
CA THR A 66 25.40 40.31 -5.11
C THR A 66 25.18 41.81 -5.20
N THR A 67 26.23 42.61 -4.96
CA THR A 67 26.21 44.08 -5.11
C THR A 67 27.44 44.56 -5.82
N VAL A 68 27.29 45.63 -6.57
CA VAL A 68 28.38 46.40 -7.19
C VAL A 68 28.17 47.87 -6.91
N ASP A 69 29.18 48.51 -6.28
CA ASP A 69 29.15 49.89 -5.84
C ASP A 69 30.36 50.68 -6.32
N VAL A 70 30.16 51.98 -6.59
CA VAL A 70 31.21 52.98 -6.72
C VAL A 70 30.90 54.13 -5.76
N ASN A 71 31.67 54.22 -4.70
CA ASN A 71 31.47 55.22 -3.65
C ASN A 71 31.81 56.62 -4.11
N ALA A 72 31.36 57.65 -3.37
CA ALA A 72 31.75 59.03 -3.62
C ALA A 72 33.23 59.25 -3.31
N GLY A 73 33.90 60.08 -4.12
CA GLY A 73 35.24 60.55 -3.86
C GLY A 73 36.37 59.53 -4.15
N VAL A 74 36.05 58.41 -4.84
CA VAL A 74 37.06 57.37 -5.15
C VAL A 74 37.82 57.61 -6.44
N PHE A 75 37.29 58.43 -7.37
CA PHE A 75 38.00 58.94 -8.57
C PHE A 75 37.66 60.40 -8.85
N THR A 76 38.36 61.03 -9.76
CA THR A 76 38.21 62.47 -10.11
C THR A 76 38.06 62.67 -11.61
N ASP A 77 37.46 63.84 -11.96
CA ASP A 77 37.48 64.38 -13.30
C ASP A 77 38.84 65.05 -13.61
N GLY A 78 38.97 65.62 -14.78
CA GLY A 78 40.21 66.39 -15.24
C GLY A 78 40.41 67.67 -14.44
N ALA A 79 39.45 68.22 -13.72
CA ALA A 79 39.52 69.38 -12.87
C ALA A 79 39.77 69.01 -11.37
N SER A 80 39.99 67.75 -11.07
CA SER A 80 40.21 67.21 -9.73
C SER A 80 38.95 67.22 -8.80
N ASN A 81 37.74 67.29 -9.35
CA ASN A 81 36.52 67.15 -8.60
C ASN A 81 36.26 65.64 -8.34
N GLY A 82 35.97 65.29 -7.05
CA GLY A 82 35.63 63.90 -6.68
C GLY A 82 34.29 63.51 -7.26
N ASN A 83 34.14 62.20 -7.64
CA ASN A 83 32.88 61.64 -8.11
C ASN A 83 31.80 61.63 -7.00
N ILE A 84 30.55 61.73 -7.42
CA ILE A 84 29.40 61.33 -6.56
C ILE A 84 29.20 59.81 -6.62
N ALA A 85 28.62 59.22 -5.57
CA ALA A 85 28.35 57.77 -5.55
C ALA A 85 27.41 57.35 -6.69
N ALA A 86 27.68 56.23 -7.29
CA ALA A 86 26.75 55.60 -8.21
C ALA A 86 25.56 54.98 -7.47
N SER A 87 24.42 54.79 -8.16
CA SER A 87 23.39 53.89 -7.67
C SER A 87 23.98 52.47 -7.63
N GLN A 88 23.76 51.75 -6.53
CA GLN A 88 24.18 50.36 -6.38
C GLN A 88 23.52 49.53 -7.47
N PHE A 89 24.28 48.63 -8.08
CA PHE A 89 23.76 47.59 -8.98
C PHE A 89 23.64 46.29 -8.20
N ASN A 90 22.45 45.71 -8.21
CA ASN A 90 22.10 44.49 -7.47
C ASN A 90 21.75 43.38 -8.47
N TRP A 91 22.16 42.15 -8.15
CA TRP A 91 21.82 40.97 -8.89
C TRP A 91 21.83 39.76 -7.97
N THR A 92 20.85 38.86 -8.13
CA THR A 92 20.82 37.60 -7.40
C THR A 92 21.28 36.50 -8.34
N TYR A 93 22.34 35.82 -7.97
CA TYR A 93 22.80 34.62 -8.65
C TYR A 93 22.15 33.41 -8.05
N ASP A 94 21.59 32.53 -8.88
CA ASP A 94 20.94 31.28 -8.49
C ASP A 94 21.26 30.21 -9.54
N SER A 95 22.02 29.19 -9.13
CA SER A 95 22.43 28.06 -9.96
C SER A 95 21.80 26.74 -9.50
N THR A 96 20.88 26.78 -8.52
CA THR A 96 20.24 25.61 -7.95
C THR A 96 19.12 25.14 -8.84
N SER A 97 19.18 23.88 -9.28
CA SER A 97 18.11 23.26 -10.08
C SER A 97 16.88 22.96 -9.23
N PRO A 98 15.66 23.35 -9.65
CA PRO A 98 14.45 22.97 -8.94
C PRO A 98 14.23 21.47 -8.97
N THR A 99 13.72 20.92 -7.87
CA THR A 99 13.24 19.54 -7.73
C THR A 99 11.72 19.52 -7.70
N MET A 100 11.10 18.39 -8.08
CA MET A 100 9.65 18.21 -7.98
C MET A 100 9.34 16.96 -7.17
N ALA A 101 8.51 17.09 -6.13
CA ALA A 101 7.93 15.97 -5.42
C ALA A 101 6.53 15.67 -5.96
N ILE A 102 6.23 14.39 -6.19
CA ILE A 102 4.92 13.91 -6.63
C ILE A 102 4.30 13.14 -5.47
N THR A 103 3.12 13.53 -5.03
CA THR A 103 2.39 12.90 -3.91
C THR A 103 0.92 12.76 -4.23
N SER A 104 0.24 11.88 -3.50
CA SER A 104 -1.23 11.81 -3.53
C SER A 104 -1.78 11.84 -2.11
N SER A 105 -2.98 12.41 -1.96
CA SER A 105 -3.75 12.35 -0.70
C SER A 105 -4.65 11.12 -0.63
N THR A 106 -4.75 10.35 -1.71
CA THR A 106 -5.64 9.19 -1.81
C THR A 106 -4.87 7.90 -1.55
N VAL A 107 -3.68 7.76 -2.15
CA VAL A 107 -2.81 6.57 -2.08
C VAL A 107 -1.37 6.98 -1.86
N SER A 108 -0.54 6.08 -1.31
CA SER A 108 0.91 6.27 -1.23
C SER A 108 1.61 5.74 -2.48
N ASP A 109 2.87 6.14 -2.68
CA ASP A 109 3.69 5.57 -3.75
C ASP A 109 3.88 4.06 -3.54
N GLY A 110 3.56 3.27 -4.57
CA GLY A 110 3.62 1.81 -4.56
C GLY A 110 2.36 1.09 -4.06
N ASP A 111 1.33 1.82 -3.61
CA ASP A 111 0.08 1.21 -3.14
C ASP A 111 -0.71 0.54 -4.28
N THR A 112 -1.56 -0.40 -3.90
CA THR A 112 -2.63 -0.96 -4.74
C THR A 112 -3.97 -0.53 -4.17
N SER A 113 -4.89 -0.04 -5.01
CA SER A 113 -6.25 0.31 -4.58
C SER A 113 -7.26 0.26 -5.72
N ASN A 114 -8.54 0.22 -5.38
CA ASN A 114 -9.66 0.28 -6.32
C ASN A 114 -10.20 1.70 -6.53
N ASP A 115 -9.45 2.72 -6.17
CA ASP A 115 -9.84 4.11 -6.38
C ASP A 115 -9.99 4.40 -7.88
N SER A 116 -11.16 4.84 -8.30
CA SER A 116 -11.44 5.15 -9.72
C SER A 116 -10.65 6.35 -10.24
N SER A 117 -10.06 7.15 -9.37
CA SER A 117 -9.13 8.25 -9.65
C SER A 117 -8.39 8.67 -8.38
N ILE A 118 -7.19 9.21 -8.54
CA ILE A 118 -6.38 9.74 -7.44
C ILE A 118 -6.08 11.22 -7.62
N ALA A 119 -6.06 11.95 -6.49
CA ALA A 119 -5.69 13.37 -6.46
C ALA A 119 -4.17 13.50 -6.29
N LEU A 120 -3.50 14.04 -7.30
CA LEU A 120 -2.06 14.29 -7.31
C LEU A 120 -1.73 15.71 -6.89
N THR A 121 -0.64 15.85 -6.16
CA THR A 121 0.00 17.12 -5.83
C THR A 121 1.46 17.08 -6.27
N PHE A 122 1.88 18.11 -7.02
CA PHE A 122 3.24 18.33 -7.46
C PHE A 122 3.79 19.53 -6.70
N THR A 123 4.87 19.34 -5.97
CA THR A 123 5.49 20.40 -5.15
C THR A 123 6.92 20.65 -5.62
N SER A 124 7.16 21.84 -6.19
CA SER A 124 8.50 22.28 -6.57
C SER A 124 9.24 22.84 -5.36
N SER A 125 10.55 22.59 -5.28
CA SER A 125 11.43 23.18 -4.27
C SER A 125 11.53 24.70 -4.40
N GLU A 126 11.28 25.23 -5.61
CA GLU A 126 11.42 26.65 -5.98
C GLU A 126 10.26 27.10 -6.85
N ALA A 127 10.07 28.42 -6.93
CA ALA A 127 9.02 29.00 -7.75
C ALA A 127 9.30 28.76 -9.25
N THR A 128 8.29 28.27 -9.95
CA THR A 128 8.31 28.11 -11.42
C THR A 128 7.05 28.73 -12.02
N ASN A 129 7.14 29.18 -13.25
CA ASN A 129 6.02 29.80 -13.98
C ASN A 129 5.71 29.11 -15.31
N ASN A 130 6.49 28.10 -15.70
CA ASN A 130 6.37 27.41 -16.98
C ASN A 130 6.06 25.90 -16.82
N PHE A 131 5.92 25.39 -15.60
CA PHE A 131 5.50 24.00 -15.39
C PHE A 131 4.04 23.80 -15.85
N ALA A 132 3.83 22.85 -16.72
CA ALA A 132 2.55 22.58 -17.39
C ALA A 132 2.25 21.08 -17.43
N VAL A 133 1.00 20.71 -17.72
CA VAL A 133 0.57 19.30 -17.81
C VAL A 133 1.39 18.50 -18.86
N GLY A 134 1.90 19.17 -19.89
CA GLY A 134 2.75 18.56 -20.94
C GLY A 134 4.14 18.12 -20.45
N ASP A 135 4.58 18.58 -19.28
CA ASP A 135 5.85 18.21 -18.66
C ASP A 135 5.75 16.92 -17.86
N ILE A 136 4.53 16.41 -17.66
CA ILE A 136 4.23 15.21 -16.89
C ILE A 136 3.99 14.05 -17.84
N SER A 137 4.78 12.99 -17.72
CA SER A 137 4.58 11.73 -18.43
C SER A 137 3.80 10.78 -17.56
N VAL A 138 2.76 10.13 -18.12
CA VAL A 138 1.96 9.13 -17.40
C VAL A 138 1.82 7.85 -18.22
N SER A 139 1.72 6.73 -17.53
CA SER A 139 1.41 5.42 -18.09
C SER A 139 0.23 4.80 -17.37
N GLY A 140 -0.60 4.01 -18.08
CA GLY A 140 -1.75 3.31 -17.52
C GLY A 140 -2.96 4.20 -17.22
N GLY A 141 -2.97 5.47 -17.65
CA GLY A 141 -4.09 6.38 -17.41
C GLY A 141 -3.92 7.74 -18.06
N SER A 142 -4.66 8.74 -17.56
CA SER A 142 -4.65 10.11 -18.08
C SER A 142 -4.78 11.13 -16.94
N LEU A 143 -4.22 12.33 -17.17
CA LEU A 143 -4.37 13.48 -16.28
C LEU A 143 -5.53 14.38 -16.73
N SER A 144 -6.21 14.97 -15.75
CA SER A 144 -7.22 16.00 -15.91
C SER A 144 -7.13 17.02 -14.77
N ASN A 145 -7.87 18.13 -14.89
CA ASN A 145 -7.97 19.16 -13.84
C ASN A 145 -6.61 19.70 -13.36
N PHE A 146 -5.60 19.76 -14.27
CA PHE A 146 -4.31 20.35 -13.92
C PHE A 146 -4.50 21.83 -13.60
N ALA A 147 -4.00 22.25 -12.43
CA ALA A 147 -4.07 23.64 -11.97
C ALA A 147 -2.89 24.02 -11.09
N ALA A 148 -2.42 25.25 -11.21
CA ALA A 148 -1.47 25.85 -10.27
C ALA A 148 -2.22 26.39 -9.06
N SER A 149 -1.87 25.93 -7.87
CA SER A 149 -2.34 26.47 -6.59
C SER A 149 -1.44 27.61 -6.10
N SER A 150 -0.16 27.56 -6.46
CA SER A 150 0.85 28.62 -6.23
C SER A 150 1.95 28.48 -7.28
N SER A 151 3.01 29.30 -7.18
CA SER A 151 4.22 29.15 -8.03
C SER A 151 5.06 27.90 -7.71
N THR A 152 4.76 27.20 -6.61
CA THR A 152 5.48 25.99 -6.18
C THR A 152 4.58 24.77 -6.04
N VAL A 153 3.24 24.91 -6.11
CA VAL A 153 2.30 23.81 -5.87
C VAL A 153 1.29 23.72 -7.00
N TYR A 154 1.20 22.54 -7.59
CA TYR A 154 0.28 22.20 -8.67
C TYR A 154 -0.49 20.94 -8.32
N THR A 155 -1.69 20.82 -8.87
CA THR A 155 -2.57 19.68 -8.64
C THR A 155 -3.09 19.12 -9.95
N ALA A 156 -3.40 17.82 -9.97
CA ALA A 156 -4.11 17.16 -11.05
C ALA A 156 -4.91 15.98 -10.53
N THR A 157 -5.85 15.48 -11.35
CA THR A 157 -6.53 14.20 -11.12
C THR A 157 -5.97 13.19 -12.12
N PHE A 158 -5.49 12.06 -11.64
CA PHE A 158 -5.13 10.92 -12.48
C PHE A 158 -6.28 9.93 -12.49
N THR A 159 -6.68 9.47 -13.69
CA THR A 159 -7.71 8.45 -13.89
C THR A 159 -7.10 7.27 -14.64
N PRO A 160 -7.10 6.04 -14.08
CA PRO A 160 -6.57 4.86 -14.75
C PRO A 160 -7.40 4.51 -15.98
N SER A 161 -6.78 3.94 -17.00
CA SER A 161 -7.44 3.47 -18.23
C SER A 161 -7.87 2.01 -18.17
N GLY A 162 -7.41 1.27 -17.17
CA GLY A 162 -7.66 -0.15 -16.92
C GLY A 162 -6.83 -0.61 -15.74
N GLU A 163 -7.06 -1.84 -15.28
CA GLU A 163 -6.33 -2.45 -14.19
C GLU A 163 -4.84 -2.63 -14.49
N GLY A 164 -4.04 -2.58 -13.45
CA GLY A 164 -2.60 -2.79 -13.49
C GLY A 164 -1.79 -1.58 -13.04
N SER A 165 -0.47 -1.70 -13.19
CA SER A 165 0.48 -0.68 -12.74
C SER A 165 0.39 0.59 -13.57
N THR A 166 0.41 1.73 -12.89
CA THR A 166 0.46 3.07 -13.46
C THR A 166 1.71 3.79 -13.02
N THR A 167 2.16 4.77 -13.80
CA THR A 167 3.30 5.61 -13.44
C THR A 167 3.00 7.07 -13.73
N ILE A 168 3.50 7.95 -12.88
CA ILE A 168 3.51 9.40 -13.07
C ILE A 168 4.95 9.87 -12.92
N ASP A 169 5.46 10.58 -13.92
CA ASP A 169 6.87 10.92 -14.03
C ASP A 169 7.09 12.33 -14.53
N ILE A 170 8.17 12.99 -14.10
CA ILE A 170 8.66 14.27 -14.60
C ILE A 170 10.16 14.13 -14.84
N GLU A 171 10.54 14.12 -16.11
CA GLU A 171 11.94 14.03 -16.50
C GLU A 171 12.69 15.32 -16.20
N SER A 172 14.02 15.28 -16.27
CA SER A 172 14.85 16.47 -16.20
C SER A 172 14.63 17.42 -17.40
N SER A 173 14.86 18.70 -17.21
CA SER A 173 14.80 19.74 -18.25
C SER A 173 13.42 19.91 -18.89
N LYS A 174 12.35 19.67 -18.12
CA LYS A 174 10.96 19.89 -18.56
C LYS A 174 10.47 21.30 -18.22
N PHE A 175 10.90 21.86 -17.12
CA PHE A 175 10.57 23.22 -16.69
C PHE A 175 11.78 23.88 -16.05
N THR A 176 11.67 25.18 -15.80
CA THR A 176 12.71 25.96 -15.14
C THR A 176 12.16 26.69 -13.92
N ASP A 177 13.06 27.07 -13.01
CA ASP A 177 12.79 28.10 -12.02
C ASP A 177 12.80 29.50 -12.63
N ASN A 178 12.68 30.54 -11.78
CA ASN A 178 12.71 31.92 -12.21
C ASN A 178 14.10 32.41 -12.61
N ALA A 179 15.18 31.77 -12.19
CA ALA A 179 16.54 32.03 -12.57
C ALA A 179 16.94 31.42 -13.93
N GLY A 180 16.13 30.48 -14.44
CA GLY A 180 16.37 29.75 -15.68
C GLY A 180 17.08 28.41 -15.51
N ASN A 181 17.21 27.88 -14.27
CA ASN A 181 17.76 26.56 -14.05
C ASN A 181 16.75 25.48 -14.44
N ASN A 182 17.19 24.51 -15.22
CA ASN A 182 16.39 23.37 -15.58
C ASN A 182 16.13 22.47 -14.34
N ASN A 183 14.92 21.88 -14.23
CA ASN A 183 14.63 20.94 -13.18
C ASN A 183 15.47 19.67 -13.28
N SER A 184 15.76 19.07 -12.10
CA SER A 184 16.20 17.68 -12.01
C SER A 184 14.98 16.74 -12.16
N ALA A 185 15.22 15.48 -12.58
CA ALA A 185 14.16 14.48 -12.67
C ALA A 185 13.52 14.22 -11.29
N ALA A 186 12.19 14.08 -11.26
CA ALA A 186 11.47 13.68 -10.08
C ALA A 186 11.65 12.18 -9.77
N SER A 187 11.39 11.77 -8.52
CA SER A 187 11.15 10.37 -8.24
C SER A 187 9.82 9.98 -8.85
N GLN A 188 9.79 8.87 -9.59
CA GLN A 188 8.57 8.36 -10.19
C GLN A 188 7.55 7.99 -9.10
N PHE A 189 6.30 8.37 -9.28
CA PHE A 189 5.18 7.93 -8.46
C PHE A 189 4.50 6.74 -9.13
N ASN A 190 4.34 5.64 -8.40
CA ASN A 190 3.78 4.38 -8.86
C ASN A 190 2.50 4.08 -8.09
N TRP A 191 1.51 3.55 -8.79
CA TRP A 191 0.26 3.09 -8.21
C TRP A 191 -0.29 1.95 -9.05
N THR A 192 -0.84 0.92 -8.39
CA THR A 192 -1.51 -0.18 -9.07
C THR A 192 -3.02 -0.03 -8.86
N TYR A 193 -3.74 0.12 -9.96
CA TYR A 193 -5.21 0.11 -9.97
C TYR A 193 -5.70 -1.32 -10.07
N ASP A 194 -6.54 -1.73 -9.12
CA ASP A 194 -7.13 -3.05 -9.04
C ASP A 194 -8.61 -2.93 -8.63
N ASN A 195 -9.53 -3.21 -9.54
CA ASN A 195 -10.98 -3.17 -9.34
C ASN A 195 -11.61 -4.56 -9.51
N THR A 196 -10.80 -5.62 -9.58
CA THR A 196 -11.27 -7.01 -9.68
C THR A 196 -11.42 -7.60 -8.30
N ALA A 197 -12.65 -7.92 -7.90
CA ALA A 197 -12.90 -8.52 -6.60
C ALA A 197 -12.31 -9.93 -6.51
N VAL A 198 -11.67 -10.25 -5.39
CA VAL A 198 -11.21 -11.60 -5.05
C VAL A 198 -12.36 -12.62 -5.12
N THR A 199 -12.06 -13.81 -5.58
CA THR A 199 -13.00 -14.95 -5.62
C THR A 199 -12.51 -16.09 -4.74
N VAL A 200 -13.43 -17.00 -4.35
CA VAL A 200 -13.08 -18.22 -3.64
C VAL A 200 -12.92 -19.36 -4.65
N SER A 201 -11.70 -19.86 -4.79
CA SER A 201 -11.35 -20.98 -5.68
C SER A 201 -11.80 -22.31 -5.11
N SER A 202 -11.72 -22.49 -3.79
CA SER A 202 -12.24 -23.68 -3.10
C SER A 202 -12.47 -23.41 -1.61
N PHE A 203 -13.50 -24.07 -1.03
CA PHE A 203 -13.76 -24.14 0.41
C PHE A 203 -14.21 -25.54 0.76
N THR A 204 -13.32 -26.36 1.31
CA THR A 204 -13.49 -27.82 1.41
C THR A 204 -13.03 -28.36 2.77
N LEU A 205 -13.57 -29.55 3.09
CA LEU A 205 -13.14 -30.38 4.21
C LEU A 205 -12.48 -31.65 3.67
N SER A 206 -11.45 -32.16 4.37
CA SER A 206 -10.79 -33.43 4.04
C SER A 206 -11.64 -34.67 4.37
N ASP A 207 -12.61 -34.53 5.29
CA ASP A 207 -13.58 -35.54 5.65
C ASP A 207 -14.98 -34.88 5.83
N THR A 208 -16.01 -35.49 5.29
CA THR A 208 -17.38 -35.00 5.28
C THR A 208 -18.36 -35.89 6.10
N ALA A 209 -17.83 -36.89 6.83
CA ALA A 209 -18.61 -37.80 7.67
C ALA A 209 -17.95 -38.02 9.03
N LEU A 210 -18.04 -36.99 9.90
CA LEU A 210 -17.28 -36.91 11.15
C LEU A 210 -17.95 -37.68 12.29
N LYS A 211 -17.20 -38.52 12.98
CA LYS A 211 -17.57 -39.30 14.14
C LYS A 211 -16.84 -38.87 15.40
N VAL A 212 -17.12 -39.52 16.51
CA VAL A 212 -16.40 -39.31 17.77
C VAL A 212 -14.90 -39.52 17.60
N GLY A 213 -14.13 -38.47 17.85
CA GLY A 213 -12.67 -38.48 17.79
C GLY A 213 -12.08 -38.17 16.41
N ASP A 214 -12.91 -37.99 15.38
CA ASP A 214 -12.47 -37.56 14.07
C ASP A 214 -12.14 -36.06 14.06
N THR A 215 -11.30 -35.66 13.09
CA THR A 215 -11.06 -34.27 12.74
C THR A 215 -10.97 -34.14 11.23
N ALA A 216 -11.36 -33.00 10.70
CA ALA A 216 -11.18 -32.69 9.29
C ALA A 216 -10.27 -31.46 9.09
N THR A 217 -9.40 -31.49 8.08
CA THR A 217 -8.71 -30.29 7.63
C THR A 217 -9.68 -29.47 6.78
N VAL A 218 -9.89 -28.23 7.19
CA VAL A 218 -10.57 -27.21 6.38
C VAL A 218 -9.55 -26.51 5.53
N THR A 219 -9.81 -26.39 4.23
CA THR A 219 -8.99 -25.66 3.28
C THR A 219 -9.84 -24.63 2.55
N LEU A 220 -9.44 -23.35 2.66
CA LEU A 220 -10.03 -22.22 1.96
C LEU A 220 -8.96 -21.63 1.05
N VAL A 221 -9.25 -21.54 -0.25
CA VAL A 221 -8.33 -20.99 -1.26
C VAL A 221 -9.01 -19.83 -1.99
N PHE A 222 -8.37 -18.68 -1.95
CA PHE A 222 -8.78 -17.49 -2.69
C PHE A 222 -8.09 -17.43 -4.06
N SER A 223 -8.60 -16.61 -4.97
CA SER A 223 -7.98 -16.36 -6.28
C SER A 223 -6.68 -15.57 -6.18
N GLU A 224 -6.52 -14.81 -5.10
CA GLU A 224 -5.40 -13.92 -4.81
C GLU A 224 -5.26 -13.67 -3.31
N ALA A 225 -4.23 -12.91 -2.91
CA ALA A 225 -3.97 -12.60 -1.51
C ALA A 225 -5.06 -11.70 -0.92
N VAL A 226 -5.57 -12.07 0.25
CA VAL A 226 -6.60 -11.30 0.98
C VAL A 226 -6.03 -10.61 2.20
N THR A 227 -6.70 -9.54 2.61
CA THR A 227 -6.44 -8.79 3.84
C THR A 227 -7.72 -8.69 4.67
N GLY A 228 -7.56 -8.52 5.98
CA GLY A 228 -8.69 -8.42 6.91
C GLY A 228 -9.41 -9.74 7.20
N PHE A 229 -9.05 -10.87 6.55
CA PHE A 229 -9.65 -12.17 6.84
C PHE A 229 -9.20 -12.72 8.19
N SER A 230 -10.18 -13.15 9.00
CA SER A 230 -10.02 -13.87 10.27
C SER A 230 -11.02 -15.01 10.33
N SER A 231 -10.54 -16.26 10.42
CA SER A 231 -11.44 -17.41 10.51
C SER A 231 -12.35 -17.38 11.74
N ASP A 232 -11.94 -16.69 12.81
CA ASP A 232 -12.69 -16.62 14.06
C ASP A 232 -13.88 -15.64 13.94
N ASP A 233 -13.78 -14.64 13.05
CA ASP A 233 -14.80 -13.62 12.81
C ASP A 233 -15.59 -13.88 11.52
N ASP A 234 -14.92 -14.40 10.48
CA ASP A 234 -15.48 -14.50 9.12
C ASP A 234 -16.06 -15.88 8.80
N ILE A 235 -15.74 -16.93 9.59
CA ILE A 235 -16.29 -18.26 9.35
C ILE A 235 -17.29 -18.64 10.45
N THR A 236 -18.54 -18.84 10.04
CA THR A 236 -19.56 -19.42 10.92
C THR A 236 -19.46 -20.94 10.89
N VAL A 237 -19.38 -21.56 12.07
CA VAL A 237 -19.24 -23.00 12.28
C VAL A 237 -20.46 -23.50 13.06
N GLN A 238 -21.07 -24.60 12.60
CA GLN A 238 -22.18 -25.27 13.30
C GLN A 238 -21.75 -26.63 13.81
N ASN A 239 -22.17 -26.97 15.04
CA ASN A 239 -21.96 -28.28 15.65
C ASN A 239 -20.51 -28.77 15.75
N ALA A 240 -19.54 -27.87 15.62
CA ALA A 240 -18.11 -28.16 15.64
C ALA A 240 -17.32 -26.93 16.13
N SER A 241 -16.04 -27.12 16.37
CA SER A 241 -15.07 -26.03 16.56
C SER A 241 -14.03 -26.07 15.45
N LEU A 242 -13.66 -24.88 14.96
CA LEU A 242 -12.59 -24.69 13.99
C LEU A 242 -11.41 -24.01 14.70
N THR A 243 -10.20 -24.54 14.55
CA THR A 243 -9.01 -23.82 15.01
C THR A 243 -8.81 -22.57 14.15
N THR A 244 -8.24 -21.50 14.72
CA THR A 244 -7.82 -20.33 13.94
C THR A 244 -7.02 -20.78 12.74
N MET A 245 -7.47 -20.41 11.54
CA MET A 245 -6.82 -20.81 10.30
C MET A 245 -5.51 -20.04 10.10
N SER A 246 -4.55 -20.67 9.44
CA SER A 246 -3.24 -20.10 9.17
C SER A 246 -2.90 -20.17 7.67
N THR A 247 -2.02 -19.27 7.24
CA THR A 247 -1.55 -19.13 5.87
C THR A 247 -0.06 -18.78 5.84
N SER A 248 0.59 -18.96 4.70
CA SER A 248 1.93 -18.45 4.42
C SER A 248 1.95 -17.46 3.24
N ASP A 249 0.85 -17.34 2.51
CA ASP A 249 0.75 -16.57 1.26
C ASP A 249 -0.51 -15.66 1.19
N ASN A 250 -1.34 -15.67 2.24
CA ASN A 250 -2.65 -15.01 2.30
C ASN A 250 -3.64 -15.47 1.21
N ILE A 251 -3.34 -16.55 0.49
CA ILE A 251 -4.17 -17.16 -0.56
C ILE A 251 -4.77 -18.46 -0.06
N THR A 252 -3.94 -19.35 0.47
CA THR A 252 -4.35 -20.66 0.97
C THR A 252 -4.36 -20.68 2.49
N TRP A 253 -5.53 -20.90 3.06
CA TRP A 253 -5.75 -20.94 4.49
C TRP A 253 -6.18 -22.34 4.94
N THR A 254 -5.61 -22.82 6.04
CA THR A 254 -5.90 -24.15 6.58
C THR A 254 -6.15 -24.09 8.08
N GLY A 255 -7.10 -24.91 8.53
CA GLY A 255 -7.44 -25.09 9.94
C GLY A 255 -7.97 -26.50 10.21
N THR A 256 -8.17 -26.85 11.47
CA THR A 256 -8.71 -28.15 11.89
C THR A 256 -10.10 -27.98 12.45
N LEU A 257 -11.07 -28.69 11.87
CA LEU A 257 -12.44 -28.81 12.36
C LEU A 257 -12.53 -30.02 13.27
N THR A 258 -13.10 -29.84 14.46
CA THR A 258 -13.38 -30.91 15.43
C THR A 258 -14.86 -30.89 15.76
N PRO A 259 -15.61 -32.00 15.55
CA PRO A 259 -17.03 -32.07 15.83
C PRO A 259 -17.31 -31.95 17.34
N SER A 260 -18.44 -31.34 17.69
CA SER A 260 -18.94 -31.33 19.07
C SER A 260 -19.41 -32.70 19.49
N SER A 261 -19.34 -32.98 20.78
CA SER A 261 -19.85 -34.24 21.34
C SER A 261 -21.37 -34.27 21.40
N SER A 262 -21.97 -35.45 21.29
CA SER A 262 -23.42 -35.69 21.41
C SER A 262 -24.25 -34.94 20.36
N VAL A 263 -23.76 -34.93 19.14
CA VAL A 263 -24.43 -34.37 17.95
C VAL A 263 -24.71 -35.50 16.96
N GLU A 264 -25.93 -35.50 16.42
CA GLU A 264 -26.35 -36.27 15.26
C GLU A 264 -27.02 -35.31 14.30
N ASP A 265 -26.27 -34.84 13.28
CA ASP A 265 -26.76 -33.88 12.29
C ASP A 265 -26.13 -34.17 10.92
N ALA A 266 -27.01 -34.46 9.96
CA ALA A 266 -26.62 -34.80 8.59
C ALA A 266 -26.39 -33.57 7.72
N SER A 267 -26.59 -32.33 8.22
CA SER A 267 -26.70 -31.11 7.41
C SER A 267 -25.90 -29.95 8.00
N ASN A 268 -24.58 -30.06 8.02
CA ASN A 268 -23.69 -29.00 8.50
C ASN A 268 -22.95 -28.37 7.33
N ILE A 269 -22.72 -27.03 7.41
CA ILE A 269 -21.91 -26.26 6.49
C ILE A 269 -21.02 -25.29 7.27
N LEU A 270 -19.88 -24.91 6.70
CA LEU A 270 -19.16 -23.72 7.07
C LEU A 270 -19.57 -22.58 6.14
N SER A 271 -19.79 -21.39 6.69
CA SER A 271 -20.19 -20.22 5.92
C SER A 271 -19.15 -19.12 6.07
N LEU A 272 -18.63 -18.62 4.93
CA LEU A 272 -17.69 -17.50 4.86
C LEU A 272 -18.47 -16.19 4.71
N ALA A 273 -18.16 -15.18 5.50
CA ALA A 273 -18.71 -13.83 5.43
C ALA A 273 -18.03 -12.99 4.31
N THR A 274 -18.42 -11.71 4.17
CA THR A 274 -17.91 -10.77 3.14
C THR A 274 -17.08 -9.65 3.75
N THR A 275 -16.53 -9.81 4.95
CA THR A 275 -15.85 -8.78 5.73
C THR A 275 -14.37 -8.63 5.39
N TYR A 276 -13.82 -9.47 4.54
CA TYR A 276 -12.46 -9.43 4.03
C TYR A 276 -12.41 -8.78 2.63
N THR A 277 -11.23 -8.30 2.25
CA THR A 277 -10.95 -7.72 0.92
C THR A 277 -9.69 -8.32 0.31
N ASP A 278 -9.47 -8.11 -0.99
CA ASP A 278 -8.15 -8.24 -1.60
C ASP A 278 -7.24 -7.05 -1.21
N LEU A 279 -6.05 -6.99 -1.78
CA LEU A 279 -5.10 -5.88 -1.56
C LEU A 279 -5.56 -4.56 -2.20
N GLY A 280 -6.41 -4.62 -3.23
CA GLY A 280 -7.04 -3.47 -3.87
C GLY A 280 -8.16 -2.85 -3.03
N GLY A 281 -8.64 -3.54 -1.99
CA GLY A 281 -9.78 -3.12 -1.18
C GLY A 281 -11.13 -3.57 -1.74
N ASN A 282 -11.14 -4.49 -2.74
CA ASN A 282 -12.39 -5.05 -3.27
C ASN A 282 -12.90 -6.15 -2.34
N ALA A 283 -14.18 -6.08 -1.97
CA ALA A 283 -14.79 -7.03 -1.04
C ALA A 283 -14.91 -8.44 -1.65
N GLY A 284 -14.61 -9.45 -0.85
CA GLY A 284 -14.78 -10.85 -1.23
C GLY A 284 -16.23 -11.33 -1.13
N PRO A 285 -16.58 -12.44 -1.82
CA PRO A 285 -17.91 -13.01 -1.79
C PRO A 285 -18.15 -13.84 -0.51
N SER A 286 -19.43 -14.03 -0.13
CA SER A 286 -19.83 -15.08 0.79
C SER A 286 -19.91 -16.43 0.06
N VAL A 287 -19.39 -17.49 0.69
CA VAL A 287 -19.39 -18.85 0.14
C VAL A 287 -19.65 -19.84 1.27
N THR A 288 -20.21 -21.00 0.95
CA THR A 288 -20.37 -22.12 1.88
C THR A 288 -19.63 -23.36 1.39
N THR A 289 -19.22 -24.23 2.32
CA THR A 289 -18.73 -25.56 1.96
C THR A 289 -19.85 -26.43 1.39
N ALA A 290 -19.47 -27.55 0.78
CA ALA A 290 -20.41 -28.66 0.63
C ALA A 290 -20.89 -29.13 2.01
N ASN A 291 -22.04 -29.83 2.03
CA ASN A 291 -22.57 -30.39 3.24
C ASN A 291 -21.65 -31.47 3.84
N TYR A 292 -21.56 -31.51 5.16
CA TYR A 292 -20.91 -32.60 5.90
C TYR A 292 -21.82 -33.08 7.03
N SER A 293 -21.67 -34.34 7.45
CA SER A 293 -22.44 -34.94 8.55
C SER A 293 -21.60 -35.09 9.82
N ILE A 294 -22.23 -34.93 10.97
CA ILE A 294 -21.65 -35.21 12.27
C ILE A 294 -22.51 -36.27 12.96
N GLU A 295 -21.88 -37.35 13.39
CA GLU A 295 -22.49 -38.41 14.21
C GLU A 295 -21.54 -38.71 15.39
N THR A 296 -21.82 -38.10 16.55
CA THR A 296 -21.01 -38.21 17.78
C THR A 296 -21.84 -38.68 18.98
N ILE A 297 -23.10 -39.07 18.77
CA ILE A 297 -23.89 -39.73 19.78
C ILE A 297 -23.38 -41.17 19.91
N ARG A 298 -23.02 -41.55 21.11
CA ARG A 298 -22.58 -42.93 21.37
C ARG A 298 -23.76 -43.81 21.60
N PRO A 299 -23.79 -45.06 21.07
CA PRO A 299 -24.84 -46.01 21.37
C PRO A 299 -24.90 -46.27 22.87
N SER A 300 -26.10 -46.35 23.38
CA SER A 300 -26.41 -46.70 24.77
C SER A 300 -27.33 -47.91 24.82
N VAL A 301 -27.33 -48.61 25.95
CA VAL A 301 -28.28 -49.69 26.17
C VAL A 301 -29.62 -49.11 26.61
N SER A 302 -30.65 -49.25 25.77
CA SER A 302 -32.02 -48.81 26.04
C SER A 302 -32.76 -49.78 26.95
N SER A 303 -32.55 -51.08 26.76
CA SER A 303 -33.07 -52.13 27.68
C SER A 303 -32.19 -53.37 27.61
N PHE A 304 -32.13 -54.11 28.74
CA PHE A 304 -31.49 -55.39 28.83
C PHE A 304 -32.33 -56.23 29.80
N VAL A 305 -33.15 -57.17 29.30
CA VAL A 305 -34.19 -57.83 30.05
C VAL A 305 -34.22 -59.34 29.78
N LEU A 306 -34.62 -60.09 30.77
CA LEU A 306 -35.06 -61.51 30.68
C LEU A 306 -36.58 -61.54 30.69
N VAL A 307 -37.18 -62.41 29.90
CA VAL A 307 -38.65 -62.59 29.88
C VAL A 307 -39.12 -63.26 31.15
N ASP A 308 -38.40 -64.25 31.64
CA ASP A 308 -38.65 -64.91 32.93
C ASP A 308 -37.39 -64.70 33.81
N THR A 309 -37.63 -64.30 35.06
CA THR A 309 -36.59 -64.01 36.06
C THR A 309 -36.54 -65.01 37.21
N ASP A 310 -37.45 -65.99 37.22
CA ASP A 310 -37.54 -67.06 38.23
C ASP A 310 -37.43 -68.43 37.55
N LEU A 311 -36.18 -68.87 37.34
CA LEU A 311 -35.85 -70.05 36.53
C LEU A 311 -35.60 -71.28 37.43
N ASP A 312 -36.30 -72.33 37.19
CA ASP A 312 -36.07 -73.69 37.78
C ASP A 312 -34.95 -74.42 36.98
N ALA A 313 -34.47 -75.50 37.58
CA ALA A 313 -33.41 -76.32 36.97
C ALA A 313 -33.87 -76.93 35.65
N GLY A 314 -33.21 -76.50 34.54
CA GLY A 314 -33.48 -76.93 33.16
C GLY A 314 -34.44 -76.03 32.40
N GLU A 315 -34.97 -74.98 33.02
CA GLU A 315 -35.72 -73.92 32.32
C GLU A 315 -34.80 -73.00 31.55
N THR A 316 -35.36 -72.32 30.55
CA THR A 316 -34.66 -71.34 29.73
C THR A 316 -35.54 -70.10 29.54
N THR A 317 -34.90 -68.92 29.39
CA THR A 317 -35.61 -67.68 29.14
C THR A 317 -35.04 -66.94 27.97
N THR A 318 -35.83 -66.09 27.33
CA THR A 318 -35.33 -65.19 26.28
C THR A 318 -34.67 -63.95 26.89
N VAL A 319 -33.48 -63.65 26.47
CA VAL A 319 -32.79 -62.45 26.80
C VAL A 319 -32.94 -61.48 25.63
N THR A 320 -33.34 -60.24 25.90
CA THR A 320 -33.44 -59.18 24.91
C THR A 320 -32.57 -57.98 25.32
N LEU A 321 -31.64 -57.59 24.46
CA LEU A 321 -30.79 -56.38 24.58
C LEU A 321 -31.17 -55.44 23.47
N VAL A 322 -31.51 -54.20 23.82
CA VAL A 322 -31.85 -53.15 22.86
C VAL A 322 -30.90 -51.99 23.04
N PHE A 323 -30.25 -51.61 21.97
CA PHE A 323 -29.44 -50.40 21.91
C PHE A 323 -30.24 -49.19 21.43
N SER A 324 -29.77 -47.98 21.69
CA SER A 324 -30.39 -46.76 21.22
C SER A 324 -30.33 -46.60 19.69
N GLU A 325 -29.37 -47.27 19.07
CA GLU A 325 -29.06 -47.21 17.63
C GLU A 325 -28.40 -48.52 17.17
N ALA A 326 -28.18 -48.68 15.87
CA ALA A 326 -27.52 -49.87 15.32
C ALA A 326 -26.04 -49.90 15.71
N VAL A 327 -25.62 -51.00 16.34
CA VAL A 327 -24.24 -51.20 16.79
C VAL A 327 -23.50 -52.16 15.87
N THR A 328 -22.17 -51.91 15.75
CA THR A 328 -21.24 -52.81 15.08
C THR A 328 -20.21 -53.35 16.07
N GLY A 329 -19.77 -54.59 15.86
CA GLY A 329 -18.73 -55.19 16.70
C GLY A 329 -19.25 -55.77 18.03
N PHE A 330 -20.56 -55.68 18.33
CA PHE A 330 -21.12 -56.34 19.52
C PHE A 330 -21.08 -57.86 19.36
N SER A 331 -20.57 -58.53 20.39
CA SER A 331 -20.51 -59.99 20.51
C SER A 331 -20.98 -60.40 21.91
N SER A 332 -22.11 -61.11 22.00
CA SER A 332 -22.63 -61.55 23.33
C SER A 332 -21.68 -62.47 24.08
N GLY A 333 -20.76 -63.15 23.39
CA GLY A 333 -19.75 -64.00 24.02
C GLY A 333 -18.61 -63.21 24.67
N ASP A 334 -18.30 -62.05 24.16
CA ASP A 334 -17.19 -61.20 24.65
C ASP A 334 -17.69 -60.05 25.54
N ASP A 335 -18.87 -59.50 25.21
CA ASP A 335 -19.38 -58.25 25.82
C ASP A 335 -20.38 -58.49 26.94
N ILE A 336 -20.90 -59.70 27.08
CA ILE A 336 -21.87 -60.08 28.19
C ILE A 336 -21.21 -61.07 29.14
N THR A 337 -21.09 -60.68 30.39
CA THR A 337 -20.68 -61.58 31.44
C THR A 337 -21.94 -62.35 32.02
N VAL A 338 -21.92 -63.67 31.98
CA VAL A 338 -22.96 -64.51 32.44
C VAL A 338 -22.53 -65.20 33.73
N GLN A 339 -23.38 -65.15 34.76
CA GLN A 339 -23.14 -65.85 36.05
C GLN A 339 -24.18 -66.95 36.27
N ASN A 340 -23.72 -68.11 36.72
CA ASN A 340 -24.58 -69.26 37.10
C ASN A 340 -25.49 -69.80 35.98
N GLY A 341 -25.10 -69.62 34.70
CA GLY A 341 -25.84 -70.08 33.54
C GLY A 341 -25.05 -70.03 32.28
N SER A 342 -25.69 -70.20 31.13
CA SER A 342 -25.10 -70.03 29.79
C SER A 342 -26.05 -69.23 28.90
N LEU A 343 -25.48 -68.30 28.11
CA LEU A 343 -26.21 -67.53 27.15
C LEU A 343 -25.81 -68.00 25.73
N THR A 344 -26.79 -68.30 24.90
CA THR A 344 -26.52 -68.58 23.48
C THR A 344 -26.02 -67.34 22.80
N THR A 345 -25.28 -67.51 21.71
CA THR A 345 -24.91 -66.36 20.88
C THR A 345 -26.17 -65.60 20.49
N MET A 346 -26.21 -64.31 20.87
CA MET A 346 -27.34 -63.44 20.51
C MET A 346 -27.26 -63.06 19.00
N SER A 347 -28.41 -62.89 18.39
CA SER A 347 -28.59 -62.50 17.01
C SER A 347 -29.49 -61.30 16.86
N SER A 348 -29.28 -60.52 15.79
CA SER A 348 -30.08 -59.36 15.46
C SER A 348 -30.29 -59.30 13.94
N SER A 349 -31.37 -58.71 13.49
CA SER A 349 -31.65 -58.40 12.07
C SER A 349 -31.49 -56.92 11.74
N ASP A 350 -31.45 -56.09 12.77
CA ASP A 350 -31.38 -54.61 12.66
C ASP A 350 -30.16 -54.00 13.36
N ASN A 351 -29.34 -54.83 14.01
CA ASN A 351 -28.22 -54.44 14.86
C ASN A 351 -28.62 -53.53 16.05
N ILE A 352 -29.90 -53.35 16.31
CA ILE A 352 -30.47 -52.58 17.45
C ILE A 352 -30.98 -53.52 18.52
N THR A 353 -31.86 -54.49 18.11
CA THR A 353 -32.47 -55.45 19.00
C THR A 353 -31.79 -56.79 18.86
N TRP A 354 -31.18 -57.28 19.95
CA TRP A 354 -30.46 -58.56 20.01
C TRP A 354 -31.15 -59.49 20.91
N THR A 355 -31.35 -60.71 20.47
CA THR A 355 -32.02 -61.74 21.24
C THR A 355 -31.21 -63.06 21.35
N GLY A 356 -31.27 -63.70 22.49
CA GLY A 356 -30.62 -64.97 22.76
C GLY A 356 -31.38 -65.73 23.80
N THR A 357 -30.95 -66.97 24.13
CA THR A 357 -31.52 -67.82 25.14
C THR A 357 -30.56 -68.00 26.32
N PHE A 358 -31.01 -67.73 27.51
CA PHE A 358 -30.27 -67.95 28.75
C PHE A 358 -30.76 -69.22 29.39
#